data_806193875024b4cf99a17d2313e8c217
#
_entry.id   806193875024b4cf99a17d2313e8c217
#
_cell.length_a   1.000
_cell.length_b   1.000
_cell.length_c   1.000
_cell.angle_alpha   90.00
_cell.angle_beta   90.00
_cell.angle_gamma   90.00
#
_symmetry.space_group_name_H-M   'P 1'
#
loop_
_entity.id
_entity.type
_entity.pdbx_description
1 polymer ?
#
loop_
_entity_poly.entity_id
_entity_poly.type
_entity_poly.pdbx_seq_one_letter_code
_entity_poly.pdbx_strand_id
1 'polypeptide(L)'
;MSSSESSPRAARVLFNSTMIISALGVFAAIYFWFDDVKEATYIASFTLVGLIGIVSFLRHSIFYRSDQARMGWYQDRPEFQIEVGFSNLAVGVVTIVVVALDLGLVASAVCLLIYGTYLGIATVLHSIEFARNNSENRNPAKIINSAFFSLILISFAVLAMMEASAI
;
A
#
# COMPACT_ATOMS: atom_id res chain seq x y z
N MET A 1 4.96 -35.80 5.80
CA MET A 1 5.82 -34.60 5.86
C MET A 1 5.11 -33.61 6.76
N SER A 2 5.66 -33.35 7.95
CA SER A 2 5.10 -32.38 8.91
C SER A 2 5.14 -30.98 8.27
N SER A 3 3.97 -30.40 7.96
CA SER A 3 3.84 -29.00 7.59
C SER A 3 4.24 -28.19 8.83
N SER A 4 5.48 -27.69 8.85
CA SER A 4 5.89 -26.73 9.85
C SER A 4 4.96 -25.50 9.69
N GLU A 5 3.98 -25.38 10.58
CA GLU A 5 3.14 -24.19 10.64
C GLU A 5 4.04 -22.96 10.77
N SER A 6 4.10 -22.16 9.72
CA SER A 6 4.90 -20.95 9.75
C SER A 6 4.28 -19.95 10.73
N SER A 7 5.11 -19.41 11.63
CA SER A 7 4.66 -18.45 12.62
C SER A 7 4.15 -17.15 11.95
N PRO A 8 3.00 -16.58 12.33
CA PRO A 8 2.49 -15.34 11.76
C PRO A 8 3.25 -14.08 12.23
N ARG A 9 4.33 -14.23 13.01
CA ARG A 9 5.03 -13.12 13.68
C ARG A 9 5.65 -12.13 12.69
N ALA A 10 6.40 -12.63 11.70
CA ALA A 10 7.08 -11.76 10.74
C ALA A 10 6.08 -10.90 9.94
N ALA A 11 5.03 -11.52 9.41
CA ALA A 11 4.00 -10.78 8.68
C ALA A 11 3.21 -9.82 9.58
N ARG A 12 3.03 -10.13 10.87
CA ARG A 12 2.39 -9.22 11.82
C ARG A 12 3.25 -7.99 12.09
N VAL A 13 4.56 -8.16 12.26
CA VAL A 13 5.50 -7.04 12.43
C VAL A 13 5.47 -6.15 11.20
N LEU A 14 5.61 -6.74 10.00
CA LEU A 14 5.57 -5.97 8.74
C LEU A 14 4.23 -5.25 8.53
N PHE A 15 3.12 -5.89 8.88
CA PHE A 15 1.80 -5.26 8.81
C PHE A 15 1.69 -4.06 9.77
N ASN A 16 2.15 -4.20 11.01
CA ASN A 16 2.17 -3.10 11.98
C ASN A 16 3.09 -1.97 11.51
N SER A 17 4.26 -2.30 10.93
CA SER A 17 5.15 -1.30 10.32
C SER A 17 4.46 -0.53 9.20
N THR A 18 3.68 -1.21 8.33
CA THR A 18 2.86 -0.55 7.31
C THR A 18 1.90 0.45 7.93
N MET A 19 1.20 0.09 9.01
CA MET A 19 0.26 0.99 9.68
C MET A 19 0.94 2.22 10.27
N ILE A 20 2.10 2.04 10.90
CA ILE A 20 2.90 3.13 11.48
C ILE A 20 3.42 4.07 10.38
N ILE A 21 4.02 3.51 9.32
CA ILE A 21 4.54 4.29 8.19
C ILE A 21 3.40 5.07 7.54
N SER A 22 2.23 4.45 7.33
CA SER A 22 1.05 5.10 6.76
C SER A 22 0.59 6.29 7.63
N ALA A 23 0.45 6.08 8.93
CA ALA A 23 -0.01 7.13 9.83
C ALA A 23 0.97 8.31 9.86
N LEU A 24 2.26 8.04 10.01
CA LEU A 24 3.29 9.08 10.04
C LEU A 24 3.41 9.78 8.67
N GLY A 25 3.35 9.04 7.58
CA GLY A 25 3.43 9.59 6.23
C GLY A 25 2.25 10.50 5.89
N VAL A 26 1.03 10.08 6.22
CA VAL A 26 -0.19 10.91 6.01
C VAL A 26 -0.10 12.17 6.87
N PHE A 27 0.26 12.03 8.15
CA PHE A 27 0.36 13.18 9.06
C PHE A 27 1.41 14.18 8.57
N ALA A 28 2.60 13.72 8.19
CA ALA A 28 3.67 14.58 7.69
C ALA A 28 3.26 15.24 6.37
N ALA A 29 2.68 14.51 5.42
CA ALA A 29 2.24 15.07 4.15
C ALA A 29 1.15 16.16 4.35
N ILE A 30 0.18 15.94 5.24
CA ILE A 30 -0.83 16.95 5.56
C ILE A 30 -0.19 18.18 6.22
N TYR A 31 0.76 17.97 7.12
CA TYR A 31 1.44 19.08 7.81
C TYR A 31 2.16 20.01 6.83
N PHE A 32 2.90 19.44 5.85
CA PHE A 32 3.62 20.23 4.84
C PHE A 32 2.73 20.74 3.71
N TRP A 33 1.51 20.21 3.54
CA TRP A 33 0.62 20.57 2.43
C TRP A 33 0.34 22.08 2.33
N PHE A 34 0.20 22.74 3.46
CA PHE A 34 -0.15 24.17 3.52
C PHE A 34 1.05 25.10 3.29
N ASP A 35 2.28 24.57 3.40
CA ASP A 35 3.50 25.34 3.19
C ASP A 35 4.12 25.08 1.81
N ASP A 36 4.20 23.81 1.41
CA ASP A 36 4.82 23.38 0.14
C ASP A 36 4.16 22.09 -0.37
N VAL A 37 3.31 22.23 -1.38
CA VAL A 37 2.59 21.11 -2.03
C VAL A 37 3.57 20.10 -2.65
N LYS A 38 4.70 20.55 -3.21
CA LYS A 38 5.71 19.67 -3.79
C LYS A 38 6.34 18.80 -2.70
N GLU A 39 6.79 19.40 -1.61
CA GLU A 39 7.39 18.69 -0.47
C GLU A 39 6.38 17.70 0.13
N ALA A 40 5.14 18.13 0.38
CA ALA A 40 4.08 17.26 0.87
C ALA A 40 3.83 16.04 -0.05
N THR A 41 3.81 16.27 -1.37
CA THR A 41 3.64 15.20 -2.35
C THR A 41 4.82 14.24 -2.37
N TYR A 42 6.04 14.75 -2.19
CA TYR A 42 7.25 13.93 -2.11
C TYR A 42 7.25 13.07 -0.84
N ILE A 43 6.89 13.64 0.30
CA ILE A 43 6.73 12.90 1.56
C ILE A 43 5.67 11.81 1.41
N ALA A 44 4.49 12.15 0.86
CA ALA A 44 3.43 11.18 0.60
C ALA A 44 3.91 10.07 -0.33
N SER A 45 4.52 10.39 -1.45
CA SER A 45 5.00 9.42 -2.44
C SER A 45 6.07 8.50 -1.85
N PHE A 46 7.09 9.07 -1.21
CA PHE A 46 8.17 8.30 -0.61
C PHE A 46 7.67 7.35 0.48
N THR A 47 6.83 7.86 1.40
CA THR A 47 6.39 7.07 2.56
C THR A 47 5.25 6.12 2.21
N LEU A 48 4.18 6.62 1.55
CA LEU A 48 2.93 5.87 1.35
C LEU A 48 2.96 4.96 0.13
N VAL A 49 3.89 5.18 -0.80
CA VAL A 49 4.08 4.30 -1.97
C VAL A 49 5.44 3.63 -1.90
N GLY A 50 6.52 4.39 -1.77
CA GLY A 50 7.89 3.88 -1.76
C GLY A 50 8.12 2.86 -0.66
N LEU A 51 8.07 3.30 0.60
CA LEU A 51 8.35 2.42 1.74
C LEU A 51 7.29 1.34 1.91
N ILE A 52 6.01 1.66 1.72
CA ILE A 52 4.92 0.67 1.84
C ILE A 52 5.02 -0.39 0.74
N GLY A 53 5.39 -0.02 -0.48
CA GLY A 53 5.65 -0.97 -1.56
C GLY A 53 6.72 -1.99 -1.20
N ILE A 54 7.85 -1.55 -0.62
CA ILE A 54 8.91 -2.45 -0.14
C ILE A 54 8.42 -3.35 1.00
N VAL A 55 7.75 -2.79 2.00
CA VAL A 55 7.24 -3.58 3.14
C VAL A 55 6.19 -4.59 2.67
N SER A 56 5.34 -4.21 1.71
CA SER A 56 4.36 -5.11 1.10
C SER A 56 5.03 -6.24 0.32
N PHE A 57 6.09 -5.96 -0.44
CA PHE A 57 6.90 -6.98 -1.08
C PHE A 57 7.46 -7.98 -0.07
N LEU A 58 8.11 -7.51 0.98
CA LEU A 58 8.65 -8.39 2.02
C LEU A 58 7.56 -9.29 2.58
N ARG A 59 6.39 -8.75 2.87
CA ARG A 59 5.27 -9.48 3.44
C ARG A 59 4.69 -10.51 2.46
N HIS A 60 4.40 -10.11 1.22
CA HIS A 60 3.71 -10.95 0.25
C HIS A 60 4.63 -11.92 -0.50
N SER A 61 5.93 -11.61 -0.64
CA SER A 61 6.85 -12.47 -1.38
C SER A 61 7.85 -13.19 -0.47
N ILE A 62 8.58 -12.48 0.37
CA ILE A 62 9.63 -13.11 1.20
C ILE A 62 9.01 -13.88 2.38
N PHE A 63 8.06 -13.26 3.07
CA PHE A 63 7.39 -13.84 4.24
C PHE A 63 5.97 -14.33 3.92
N TYR A 64 5.70 -14.75 2.68
CA TYR A 64 4.36 -15.12 2.22
C TYR A 64 3.70 -16.20 3.10
N ARG A 65 4.45 -17.22 3.53
CA ARG A 65 3.92 -18.27 4.43
C ARG A 65 3.45 -17.70 5.77
N SER A 66 4.23 -16.76 6.32
CA SER A 66 3.87 -16.06 7.56
C SER A 66 2.65 -15.17 7.35
N ASP A 67 2.49 -14.55 6.17
CA ASP A 67 1.34 -13.72 5.84
C ASP A 67 0.08 -14.58 5.63
N GLN A 68 0.18 -15.73 4.99
CA GLN A 68 -0.90 -16.71 4.89
C GLN A 68 -1.37 -17.17 6.28
N ALA A 69 -0.43 -17.52 7.17
CA ALA A 69 -0.75 -17.90 8.54
C ALA A 69 -1.44 -16.75 9.34
N ARG A 70 -1.02 -15.50 9.10
CA ARG A 70 -1.64 -14.31 9.71
C ARG A 70 -3.07 -14.08 9.22
N MET A 71 -3.32 -14.30 7.93
CA MET A 71 -4.63 -14.08 7.32
C MET A 71 -5.59 -15.27 7.51
N GLY A 72 -5.07 -16.46 7.85
CA GLY A 72 -5.83 -17.71 7.82
C GLY A 72 -6.18 -18.13 6.39
N TRP A 73 -5.40 -17.70 5.41
CA TRP A 73 -5.67 -17.86 3.98
C TRP A 73 -4.56 -18.66 3.32
N TYR A 74 -4.66 -19.96 3.39
CA TYR A 74 -3.69 -20.84 2.76
C TYR A 74 -4.03 -21.06 1.30
N GLN A 75 -3.04 -20.89 0.43
CA GLN A 75 -3.15 -21.16 -1.00
C GLN A 75 -2.20 -22.29 -1.38
N ASP A 76 -2.69 -23.22 -2.17
CA ASP A 76 -1.88 -24.31 -2.73
C ASP A 76 -0.83 -23.79 -3.72
N ARG A 77 -1.12 -22.63 -4.34
CA ARG A 77 -0.29 -21.98 -5.35
C ARG A 77 0.02 -20.55 -4.92
N PRO A 78 1.12 -20.33 -4.18
CA PRO A 78 1.48 -19.02 -3.64
C PRO A 78 2.04 -18.04 -4.69
N GLU A 79 2.28 -18.49 -5.92
CA GLU A 79 2.90 -17.70 -6.99
C GLU A 79 2.16 -16.38 -7.23
N PHE A 80 0.84 -16.41 -7.16
CA PHE A 80 0.01 -15.21 -7.31
C PHE A 80 0.26 -14.17 -6.21
N GLN A 81 0.40 -14.63 -4.96
CA GLN A 81 0.71 -13.74 -3.83
C GLN A 81 2.13 -13.16 -3.95
N ILE A 82 3.07 -13.98 -4.43
CA ILE A 82 4.45 -13.57 -4.67
C ILE A 82 4.50 -12.52 -5.78
N GLU A 83 3.77 -12.72 -6.88
CA GLU A 83 3.65 -11.76 -7.98
C GLU A 83 3.09 -10.42 -7.54
N VAL A 84 2.05 -10.43 -6.70
CA VAL A 84 1.51 -9.21 -6.06
C VAL A 84 2.60 -8.48 -5.27
N GLY A 85 3.44 -9.22 -4.53
CA GLY A 85 4.56 -8.61 -3.81
C GLY A 85 5.59 -7.97 -4.74
N PHE A 86 5.96 -8.62 -5.84
CA PHE A 86 6.87 -8.02 -6.84
C PHE A 86 6.29 -6.80 -7.53
N SER A 87 4.99 -6.79 -7.79
CA SER A 87 4.29 -5.61 -8.32
C SER A 87 4.38 -4.43 -7.34
N ASN A 88 4.19 -4.67 -6.04
CA ASN A 88 4.38 -3.65 -5.00
C ASN A 88 5.83 -3.15 -4.95
N LEU A 89 6.82 -4.06 -5.06
CA LEU A 89 8.23 -3.68 -5.11
C LEU A 89 8.54 -2.78 -6.29
N ALA A 90 8.06 -3.13 -7.48
CA ALA A 90 8.30 -2.36 -8.70
C ALA A 90 7.76 -0.92 -8.56
N VAL A 91 6.52 -0.75 -8.13
CA VAL A 91 5.93 0.56 -7.90
C VAL A 91 6.69 1.31 -6.80
N GLY A 92 7.03 0.65 -5.69
CA GLY A 92 7.76 1.25 -4.58
C GLY A 92 9.14 1.76 -4.98
N VAL A 93 9.92 0.94 -5.69
CA VAL A 93 11.27 1.31 -6.16
C VAL A 93 11.21 2.46 -7.16
N VAL A 94 10.32 2.40 -8.16
CA VAL A 94 10.13 3.49 -9.12
C VAL A 94 9.78 4.79 -8.41
N THR A 95 8.89 4.74 -7.43
CA THR A 95 8.51 5.93 -6.66
C THR A 95 9.68 6.52 -5.87
N ILE A 96 10.50 5.68 -5.24
CA ILE A 96 11.71 6.15 -4.54
C ILE A 96 12.67 6.85 -5.53
N VAL A 97 12.85 6.28 -6.72
CA VAL A 97 13.69 6.86 -7.76
C VAL A 97 13.14 8.22 -8.24
N VAL A 98 11.82 8.32 -8.46
CA VAL A 98 11.13 9.56 -8.85
C VAL A 98 11.39 10.67 -7.83
N VAL A 99 11.25 10.38 -6.53
CA VAL A 99 11.47 11.35 -5.47
C VAL A 99 12.96 11.67 -5.30
N ALA A 100 13.83 10.66 -5.29
CA ALA A 100 15.27 10.84 -5.07
C ALA A 100 15.97 11.64 -6.19
N LEU A 101 15.47 11.53 -7.42
CA LEU A 101 15.98 12.28 -8.57
C LEU A 101 15.24 13.59 -8.83
N ASP A 102 14.32 13.99 -7.96
CA ASP A 102 13.49 15.21 -8.10
C ASP A 102 12.83 15.31 -9.49
N LEU A 103 12.16 14.23 -9.94
CA LEU A 103 11.55 14.18 -11.29
C LEU A 103 10.25 15.00 -11.39
N GLY A 104 9.90 15.74 -10.36
CA GLY A 104 8.85 16.75 -10.35
C GLY A 104 7.52 16.29 -9.75
N LEU A 105 6.68 17.28 -9.48
CA LEU A 105 5.40 17.14 -8.79
C LEU A 105 4.46 16.15 -9.51
N VAL A 106 4.35 16.27 -10.84
CA VAL A 106 3.44 15.42 -11.64
C VAL A 106 3.88 13.96 -11.61
N ALA A 107 5.19 13.69 -11.72
CA ALA A 107 5.69 12.31 -11.68
C ALA A 107 5.40 11.64 -10.33
N SER A 108 5.57 12.37 -9.23
CA SER A 108 5.24 11.89 -7.88
C SER A 108 3.74 11.68 -7.70
N ALA A 109 2.92 12.61 -8.21
CA ALA A 109 1.46 12.47 -8.18
C ALA A 109 0.97 11.26 -9.00
N VAL A 110 1.59 10.97 -10.15
CA VAL A 110 1.28 9.76 -10.93
C VAL A 110 1.59 8.49 -10.14
N CYS A 111 2.71 8.43 -9.42
CA CYS A 111 3.03 7.28 -8.55
C CYS A 111 1.95 7.06 -7.47
N LEU A 112 1.50 8.13 -6.81
CA LEU A 112 0.39 8.07 -5.84
C LEU A 112 -0.90 7.58 -6.50
N LEU A 113 -1.24 8.09 -7.69
CA LEU A 113 -2.45 7.74 -8.42
C LEU A 113 -2.43 6.26 -8.82
N ILE A 114 -1.32 5.76 -9.38
CA ILE A 114 -1.17 4.35 -9.76
C ILE A 114 -1.40 3.45 -8.54
N TYR A 115 -0.71 3.74 -7.44
CA TYR A 115 -0.82 2.89 -6.25
C TYR A 115 -2.18 3.00 -5.57
N GLY A 116 -2.74 4.20 -5.49
CA GLY A 116 -4.09 4.42 -4.96
C GLY A 116 -5.16 3.69 -5.78
N THR A 117 -5.09 3.77 -7.11
CA THR A 117 -6.00 3.05 -8.01
C THR A 117 -5.87 1.54 -7.86
N TYR A 118 -4.64 1.02 -7.82
CA TYR A 118 -4.38 -0.41 -7.58
C TYR A 118 -5.02 -0.89 -6.27
N LEU A 119 -4.83 -0.17 -5.17
CA LEU A 119 -5.44 -0.51 -3.89
C LEU A 119 -6.97 -0.38 -3.90
N GLY A 120 -7.51 0.59 -4.62
CA GLY A 120 -8.95 0.74 -4.82
C GLY A 120 -9.56 -0.47 -5.53
N ILE A 121 -8.93 -0.93 -6.61
CA ILE A 121 -9.36 -2.14 -7.34
C ILE A 121 -9.25 -3.37 -6.45
N ALA A 122 -8.15 -3.53 -5.72
CA ALA A 122 -7.98 -4.62 -4.76
C ALA A 122 -9.06 -4.59 -3.66
N THR A 123 -9.43 -3.39 -3.19
CA THR A 123 -10.52 -3.22 -2.21
C THR A 123 -11.86 -3.68 -2.76
N VAL A 124 -12.17 -3.38 -4.04
CA VAL A 124 -13.39 -3.86 -4.69
C VAL A 124 -13.41 -5.39 -4.75
N LEU A 125 -12.31 -6.03 -5.14
CA LEU A 125 -12.20 -7.50 -5.16
C LEU A 125 -12.42 -8.10 -3.76
N HIS A 126 -11.78 -7.55 -2.73
CA HIS A 126 -11.98 -8.00 -1.34
C HIS A 126 -13.41 -7.78 -0.85
N SER A 127 -14.08 -6.72 -1.30
CA SER A 127 -15.48 -6.45 -0.97
C SER A 127 -16.41 -7.48 -1.60
N ILE A 128 -16.17 -7.86 -2.86
CA ILE A 128 -16.93 -8.91 -3.55
C ILE A 128 -16.73 -10.26 -2.86
N GLU A 129 -15.49 -10.59 -2.51
CA GLU A 129 -15.17 -11.82 -1.79
C GLU A 129 -15.83 -11.85 -0.40
N PHE A 130 -15.77 -10.75 0.31
CA PHE A 130 -16.46 -10.57 1.60
C PHE A 130 -17.98 -10.77 1.48
N ALA A 131 -18.60 -10.26 0.43
CA ALA A 131 -20.04 -10.42 0.22
C ALA A 131 -20.43 -11.86 -0.13
N ARG A 132 -19.54 -12.61 -0.80
CA ARG A 132 -19.78 -14.01 -1.20
C ARG A 132 -19.52 -15.01 -0.08
N ASN A 133 -18.62 -14.69 0.84
CA ASN A 133 -18.23 -15.60 1.93
C ASN A 133 -19.16 -15.45 3.13
N ASN A 134 -19.84 -16.55 3.52
CA ASN A 134 -20.73 -16.62 4.69
C ASN A 134 -20.02 -16.95 6.01
N SER A 135 -18.71 -16.74 6.12
CA SER A 135 -17.96 -17.07 7.33
C SER A 135 -18.32 -16.14 8.50
N GLU A 136 -18.48 -16.72 9.70
CA GLU A 136 -18.80 -15.99 10.94
C GLU A 136 -17.70 -14.98 11.38
N ASN A 137 -16.47 -15.09 10.85
CA ASN A 137 -15.31 -14.26 11.20
C ASN A 137 -15.08 -13.09 10.22
N ARG A 138 -16.15 -12.40 9.84
CA ARG A 138 -16.08 -11.24 8.95
C ARG A 138 -15.52 -10.01 9.67
N ASN A 139 -14.42 -9.46 9.19
CA ASN A 139 -13.89 -8.20 9.69
C ASN A 139 -13.96 -7.09 8.62
N PRO A 140 -15.03 -6.27 8.61
CA PRO A 140 -15.20 -5.20 7.63
C PRO A 140 -14.15 -4.09 7.76
N ALA A 141 -13.49 -3.96 8.91
CA ALA A 141 -12.49 -2.93 9.14
C ALA A 141 -11.31 -3.02 8.16
N LYS A 142 -10.96 -4.20 7.67
CA LYS A 142 -9.89 -4.37 6.67
C LYS A 142 -10.27 -3.69 5.35
N ILE A 143 -11.51 -3.85 4.90
CA ILE A 143 -12.02 -3.25 3.66
C ILE A 143 -12.11 -1.73 3.82
N ILE A 144 -12.68 -1.27 4.94
CA ILE A 144 -12.82 0.16 5.24
C ILE A 144 -11.46 0.84 5.27
N ASN A 145 -10.47 0.27 5.97
CA ASN A 145 -9.12 0.81 6.03
C ASN A 145 -8.45 0.86 4.66
N SER A 146 -8.60 -0.18 3.85
CA SER A 146 -8.03 -0.22 2.50
C SER A 146 -8.69 0.82 1.58
N ALA A 147 -10.01 0.95 1.62
CA ALA A 147 -10.76 1.96 0.87
C ALA A 147 -10.33 3.38 1.27
N PHE A 148 -10.24 3.64 2.57
CA PHE A 148 -9.84 4.94 3.10
C PHE A 148 -8.41 5.29 2.69
N PHE A 149 -7.48 4.34 2.79
CA PHE A 149 -6.10 4.56 2.38
C PHE A 149 -5.97 4.80 0.86
N SER A 150 -6.70 4.04 0.03
CA SER A 150 -6.79 4.29 -1.42
C SER A 150 -7.30 5.70 -1.74
N LEU A 151 -8.37 6.14 -1.07
CA LEU A 151 -8.92 7.48 -1.24
C LEU A 151 -7.92 8.58 -0.85
N ILE A 152 -7.18 8.42 0.23
CA ILE A 152 -6.12 9.36 0.64
C ILE A 152 -5.08 9.51 -0.46
N LEU A 153 -4.55 8.39 -1.01
CA LEU A 153 -3.55 8.44 -2.07
C LEU A 153 -4.06 9.13 -3.32
N ILE A 154 -5.28 8.79 -3.75
CA ILE A 154 -5.91 9.41 -4.93
C ILE A 154 -6.15 10.90 -4.69
N SER A 155 -6.59 11.29 -3.49
CA SER A 155 -6.80 12.70 -3.14
C SER A 155 -5.49 13.50 -3.21
N PHE A 156 -4.41 13.02 -2.61
CA PHE A 156 -3.10 13.65 -2.73
C PHE A 156 -2.65 13.76 -4.19
N ALA A 157 -2.84 12.71 -5.00
CA ALA A 157 -2.47 12.72 -6.41
C ALA A 157 -3.25 13.78 -7.19
N VAL A 158 -4.57 13.80 -7.05
CA VAL A 158 -5.44 14.75 -7.78
C VAL A 158 -5.13 16.19 -7.39
N LEU A 159 -5.03 16.48 -6.10
CA LEU A 159 -4.72 17.80 -5.60
C LEU A 159 -3.33 18.28 -6.08
N ALA A 160 -2.33 17.41 -6.07
CA ALA A 160 -0.99 17.73 -6.59
C ALA A 160 -1.00 18.01 -8.11
N MET A 161 -1.80 17.26 -8.88
CA MET A 161 -1.97 17.50 -10.32
C MET A 161 -2.71 18.82 -10.60
N MET A 162 -3.70 19.15 -9.80
CA MET A 162 -4.40 20.44 -9.91
C MET A 162 -3.45 21.60 -9.64
N GLU A 163 -2.63 21.52 -8.62
CA GLU A 163 -1.60 22.52 -8.31
C GLU A 163 -0.61 22.67 -9.47
N ALA A 164 -0.09 21.53 -10.00
CA ALA A 164 0.83 21.55 -11.13
C ALA A 164 0.23 22.17 -12.41
N SER A 165 -1.09 22.14 -12.58
CA SER A 165 -1.78 22.73 -13.73
C SER A 165 -2.07 24.21 -13.55
N ALA A 166 -1.90 24.76 -12.36
CA ALA A 166 -2.16 26.16 -12.03
C ALA A 166 -0.89 27.04 -12.16
N ILE A 167 0.28 26.40 -12.28
CA ILE A 167 1.60 27.04 -12.47
C ILE A 167 1.93 27.16 -13.96
#